data_f905b6b01622572b701b3da9d348f3d9
#
_entry.id   f905b6b01622572b701b3da9d348f3d9
#
_cell.length_a   1.000
_cell.length_b   1.000
_cell.length_c   1.000
_cell.angle_alpha   90.00
_cell.angle_beta   90.00
_cell.angle_gamma   90.00
#
_symmetry.space_group_name_H-M   'P 1'
#
loop_
_entity.id
_entity.type
_entity.pdbx_description
1 polymer ?
#
loop_
_entity_poly.entity_id
_entity_poly.type
_entity_poly.pdbx_seq_one_letter_code
_entity_poly.pdbx_strand_id
1 'polypeptide(L)'
;MDIIERYLEEVLAANETTNLTRIVSRESAEILHIEDSLSGLNYINEAPGGPYVDLGTGGGFPGVPLAVKTGRDTLLVDSVKKKTAIIQGIVDKLGISNVSTYAGRIEDLGREMPSHFAVATARALSQLPSLMELASPLLFERGLLICYKSHLSDEERNHALSLEDKLGLKCIHEDTFTLSDGETTRCMFVMQKFKDAEVKLPRKTGLAQKRPLK
;
A
#
# COMPACT_ATOMS: atom_id res chain seq x y z
N MET A 1 23.47 -2.23 -11.82
CA MET A 1 22.07 -2.61 -11.58
C MET A 1 21.63 -1.94 -10.30
N ASP A 2 20.54 -1.16 -10.39
CA ASP A 2 19.96 -0.44 -9.23
C ASP A 2 19.45 -1.45 -8.19
N ILE A 3 19.36 -1.04 -6.92
CA ILE A 3 18.91 -1.89 -5.82
C ILE A 3 17.46 -2.37 -6.03
N ILE A 4 16.61 -1.56 -6.65
CA ILE A 4 15.21 -1.91 -6.97
C ILE A 4 15.17 -2.99 -8.06
N GLU A 5 16.01 -2.90 -9.08
CA GLU A 5 16.14 -3.94 -10.12
C GLU A 5 16.62 -5.27 -9.52
N ARG A 6 17.62 -5.21 -8.62
CA ARG A 6 18.08 -6.39 -7.89
C ARG A 6 16.98 -7.01 -7.03
N TYR A 7 16.19 -6.16 -6.38
CA TYR A 7 15.02 -6.62 -5.61
C TYR A 7 14.00 -7.33 -6.50
N LEU A 8 13.69 -6.77 -7.68
CA LEU A 8 12.80 -7.41 -8.64
C LEU A 8 13.30 -8.80 -9.07
N GLU A 9 14.61 -8.93 -9.38
CA GLU A 9 15.20 -10.23 -9.76
C GLU A 9 15.05 -11.27 -8.65
N GLU A 10 15.34 -10.91 -7.40
CA GLU A 10 15.17 -11.81 -6.26
C GLU A 10 13.70 -12.23 -6.06
N VAL A 11 12.76 -11.30 -6.25
CA VAL A 11 11.32 -11.62 -6.17
C VAL A 11 10.90 -12.56 -7.30
N LEU A 12 11.34 -12.32 -8.54
CA LEU A 12 11.04 -13.21 -9.67
C LEU A 12 11.63 -14.61 -9.47
N ALA A 13 12.88 -14.72 -9.00
CA ALA A 13 13.51 -15.99 -8.67
C ALA A 13 12.74 -16.72 -7.54
N ALA A 14 12.36 -16.02 -6.47
CA ALA A 14 11.58 -16.61 -5.40
C ALA A 14 10.15 -17.01 -5.87
N ASN A 15 9.62 -16.33 -6.86
CA ASN A 15 8.29 -16.61 -7.41
C ASN A 15 8.20 -17.94 -8.17
N GLU A 16 9.31 -18.48 -8.65
CA GLU A 16 9.36 -19.81 -9.30
C GLU A 16 8.90 -20.94 -8.36
N THR A 17 9.10 -20.76 -7.06
CA THR A 17 8.73 -21.75 -6.03
C THR A 17 7.59 -21.31 -5.12
N THR A 18 7.19 -20.03 -5.23
CA THR A 18 6.19 -19.43 -4.33
C THR A 18 5.34 -18.43 -5.10
N ASN A 19 4.06 -18.44 -4.97
CA ASN A 19 3.15 -17.50 -5.64
C ASN A 19 3.19 -16.10 -4.97
N LEU A 20 4.31 -15.37 -5.08
CA LEU A 20 4.45 -14.00 -4.59
C LEU A 20 3.69 -13.02 -5.49
N THR A 21 3.81 -13.21 -6.81
CA THR A 21 3.16 -12.38 -7.82
C THR A 21 2.63 -13.23 -8.98
N ARG A 22 1.64 -12.70 -9.71
CA ARG A 22 1.13 -13.30 -10.95
C ARG A 22 1.93 -12.88 -12.19
N ILE A 23 2.78 -11.87 -12.06
CA ILE A 23 3.59 -11.33 -13.15
C ILE A 23 4.92 -12.09 -13.15
N VAL A 24 5.18 -12.81 -14.24
CA VAL A 24 6.31 -13.75 -14.34
C VAL A 24 7.38 -13.32 -15.35
N SER A 25 7.04 -12.50 -16.36
CA SER A 25 8.03 -11.98 -17.29
C SER A 25 8.74 -10.76 -16.71
N ARG A 26 10.05 -10.65 -16.96
CA ARG A 26 10.85 -9.51 -16.50
C ARG A 26 10.33 -8.20 -17.08
N GLU A 27 10.05 -8.16 -18.38
CA GLU A 27 9.57 -6.97 -19.08
C GLU A 27 8.25 -6.44 -18.46
N SER A 28 7.25 -7.33 -18.29
CA SER A 28 6.01 -6.95 -17.63
C SER A 28 6.22 -6.54 -16.17
N ALA A 29 7.18 -7.15 -15.47
CA ALA A 29 7.46 -6.84 -14.08
C ALA A 29 8.16 -5.49 -13.88
N GLU A 30 9.00 -5.05 -14.83
CA GLU A 30 9.58 -3.70 -14.81
C GLU A 30 8.49 -2.63 -14.88
N ILE A 31 7.48 -2.81 -15.71
CA ILE A 31 6.35 -1.88 -15.84
C ILE A 31 5.37 -2.03 -14.68
N LEU A 32 4.83 -3.24 -14.48
CA LEU A 32 3.71 -3.48 -13.55
C LEU A 32 4.13 -3.60 -12.07
N HIS A 33 5.43 -3.69 -11.79
CA HIS A 33 5.94 -3.66 -10.42
C HIS A 33 6.78 -2.42 -10.14
N ILE A 34 7.80 -2.10 -10.95
CA ILE A 34 8.69 -0.97 -10.65
C ILE A 34 8.05 0.35 -11.04
N GLU A 35 7.71 0.56 -12.31
CA GLU A 35 7.13 1.82 -12.80
C GLU A 35 5.82 2.13 -12.07
N ASP A 36 4.91 1.13 -11.99
CA ASP A 36 3.64 1.27 -11.28
C ASP A 36 3.86 1.66 -9.80
N SER A 37 4.81 1.03 -9.10
CA SER A 37 5.13 1.41 -7.71
C SER A 37 5.62 2.86 -7.60
N LEU A 38 6.53 3.26 -8.49
CA LEU A 38 7.13 4.59 -8.47
C LEU A 38 6.18 5.70 -8.91
N SER A 39 5.06 5.38 -9.56
CA SER A 39 4.01 6.36 -9.88
C SER A 39 3.43 7.06 -8.63
N GLY A 40 3.53 6.44 -7.46
CA GLY A 40 3.15 7.02 -6.18
C GLY A 40 4.18 7.94 -5.54
N LEU A 41 5.39 8.09 -6.12
CA LEU A 41 6.51 8.80 -5.48
C LEU A 41 6.22 10.29 -5.23
N ASN A 42 5.53 10.96 -6.13
CA ASN A 42 5.18 12.37 -5.95
C ASN A 42 4.24 12.55 -4.75
N TYR A 43 3.22 11.70 -4.62
CA TYR A 43 2.25 11.78 -3.52
C TYR A 43 2.89 11.45 -2.15
N ILE A 44 3.76 10.43 -2.08
CA ILE A 44 4.43 10.09 -0.81
C ILE A 44 5.37 11.21 -0.34
N ASN A 45 5.93 12.00 -1.28
CA ASN A 45 6.77 13.14 -0.97
C ASN A 45 5.98 14.35 -0.41
N GLU A 46 4.66 14.42 -0.65
CA GLU A 46 3.77 15.43 -0.05
C GLU A 46 3.42 15.12 1.40
N ALA A 47 3.58 13.85 1.82
CA ALA A 47 3.26 13.43 3.19
C ALA A 47 4.24 14.03 4.20
N PRO A 48 3.81 14.27 5.43
CA PRO A 48 4.70 14.69 6.51
C PRO A 48 5.83 13.66 6.73
N GLY A 49 6.91 14.09 7.38
CA GLY A 49 7.98 13.17 7.79
C GLY A 49 7.45 12.09 8.72
N GLY A 50 7.99 10.86 8.62
CA GLY A 50 7.60 9.75 9.47
C GLY A 50 7.53 8.40 8.75
N PRO A 51 7.18 7.32 9.49
CA PRO A 51 7.14 5.96 8.98
C PRO A 51 6.09 5.75 7.88
N TYR A 52 6.37 4.78 7.04
CA TYR A 52 5.51 4.35 5.94
C TYR A 52 5.04 2.91 6.16
N VAL A 53 3.80 2.60 5.82
CA VAL A 53 3.25 1.24 5.83
C VAL A 53 2.67 0.87 4.46
N ASP A 54 2.99 -0.33 3.96
CA ASP A 54 2.41 -0.89 2.73
C ASP A 54 1.43 -2.01 3.09
N LEU A 55 0.15 -1.78 2.82
CA LEU A 55 -0.95 -2.64 3.23
C LEU A 55 -1.24 -3.73 2.19
N GLY A 56 -1.05 -4.99 2.57
CA GLY A 56 -1.22 -6.11 1.66
C GLY A 56 -0.09 -6.18 0.62
N THR A 57 1.14 -6.01 1.08
CA THR A 57 2.33 -5.80 0.24
C THR A 57 2.61 -6.90 -0.79
N GLY A 58 2.14 -8.13 -0.57
CA GLY A 58 2.33 -9.24 -1.49
C GLY A 58 3.80 -9.54 -1.77
N GLY A 59 4.28 -9.21 -2.95
CA GLY A 59 5.68 -9.30 -3.37
C GLY A 59 6.53 -8.09 -2.97
N GLY A 60 6.08 -7.22 -2.05
CA GLY A 60 6.81 -6.04 -1.60
C GLY A 60 6.60 -4.81 -2.49
N PHE A 61 5.54 -4.80 -3.31
CA PHE A 61 5.21 -3.70 -4.23
C PHE A 61 3.86 -3.06 -3.88
N PRO A 62 3.78 -1.72 -3.72
CA PRO A 62 4.78 -0.70 -4.01
C PRO A 62 5.80 -0.46 -2.89
N GLY A 63 5.72 -1.17 -1.76
CA GLY A 63 6.44 -0.90 -0.53
C GLY A 63 7.95 -0.71 -0.68
N VAL A 64 8.66 -1.71 -1.22
CA VAL A 64 10.13 -1.69 -1.32
C VAL A 64 10.65 -0.62 -2.28
N PRO A 65 10.12 -0.47 -3.52
CA PRO A 65 10.56 0.61 -4.40
C PRO A 65 10.40 2.00 -3.80
N LEU A 66 9.28 2.27 -3.13
CA LEU A 66 9.04 3.55 -2.47
C LEU A 66 9.92 3.74 -1.24
N ALA A 67 10.14 2.70 -0.43
CA ALA A 67 11.06 2.75 0.71
C ALA A 67 12.48 3.12 0.29
N VAL A 68 12.99 2.48 -0.77
CA VAL A 68 14.33 2.76 -1.32
C VAL A 68 14.44 4.20 -1.82
N LYS A 69 13.43 4.69 -2.55
CA LYS A 69 13.47 6.05 -3.14
C LYS A 69 13.28 7.15 -2.11
N THR A 70 12.52 6.91 -1.05
CA THR A 70 12.20 7.94 -0.04
C THR A 70 13.09 7.88 1.21
N GLY A 71 13.75 6.75 1.46
CA GLY A 71 14.51 6.51 2.69
C GLY A 71 13.65 6.38 3.95
N ARG A 72 12.32 6.33 3.83
CA ARG A 72 11.42 6.21 4.99
C ARG A 72 11.54 4.84 5.64
N ASP A 73 11.52 4.80 6.96
CA ASP A 73 11.32 3.55 7.70
C ASP A 73 9.98 2.95 7.29
N THR A 74 10.02 1.73 6.77
CA THR A 74 8.89 1.11 6.07
C THR A 74 8.52 -0.23 6.67
N LEU A 75 7.22 -0.42 6.93
CA LEU A 75 6.64 -1.68 7.37
C LEU A 75 5.78 -2.30 6.26
N LEU A 76 6.18 -3.46 5.78
CA LEU A 76 5.44 -4.22 4.77
C LEU A 76 4.49 -5.21 5.45
N VAL A 77 3.20 -5.06 5.25
CA VAL A 77 2.16 -5.86 5.94
C VAL A 77 1.51 -6.85 4.99
N ASP A 78 1.53 -8.13 5.36
CA ASP A 78 0.74 -9.17 4.69
C ASP A 78 0.29 -10.24 5.69
N SER A 79 -0.91 -10.77 5.51
CA SER A 79 -1.44 -11.83 6.38
C SER A 79 -0.81 -13.21 6.13
N VAL A 80 -0.10 -13.39 5.01
CA VAL A 80 0.53 -14.65 4.61
C VAL A 80 1.97 -14.70 5.11
N LYS A 81 2.21 -15.33 6.27
CA LYS A 81 3.53 -15.44 6.91
C LYS A 81 4.65 -15.90 5.98
N LYS A 82 4.37 -16.84 5.07
CA LYS A 82 5.37 -17.33 4.11
C LYS A 82 5.84 -16.21 3.18
N LYS A 83 4.94 -15.32 2.73
CA LYS A 83 5.31 -14.19 1.86
C LYS A 83 6.18 -13.19 2.62
N THR A 84 5.76 -12.76 3.80
CA THR A 84 6.53 -11.79 4.61
C THR A 84 7.92 -12.32 4.95
N ALA A 85 8.07 -13.61 5.29
CA ALA A 85 9.37 -14.21 5.57
C ALA A 85 10.30 -14.22 4.34
N ILE A 86 9.76 -14.49 3.15
CA ILE A 86 10.57 -14.47 1.91
C ILE A 86 10.99 -13.03 1.60
N ILE A 87 10.07 -12.07 1.67
CA ILE A 87 10.38 -10.66 1.42
C ILE A 87 11.42 -10.15 2.42
N GLN A 88 11.30 -10.47 3.71
CA GLN A 88 12.32 -10.11 4.70
C GLN A 88 13.69 -10.69 4.34
N GLY A 89 13.76 -11.97 3.96
CA GLY A 89 15.01 -12.59 3.54
C GLY A 89 15.65 -11.91 2.32
N ILE A 90 14.86 -11.45 1.35
CA ILE A 90 15.35 -10.68 0.20
C ILE A 90 15.86 -9.30 0.65
N VAL A 91 15.09 -8.60 1.48
CA VAL A 91 15.46 -7.29 2.03
C VAL A 91 16.78 -7.37 2.78
N ASP A 92 16.94 -8.37 3.67
CA ASP A 92 18.15 -8.60 4.44
C ASP A 92 19.35 -8.92 3.54
N LYS A 93 19.16 -9.83 2.55
CA LYS A 93 20.18 -10.20 1.56
C LYS A 93 20.70 -9.01 0.77
N LEU A 94 19.81 -8.06 0.44
CA LEU A 94 20.15 -6.86 -0.33
C LEU A 94 20.65 -5.69 0.53
N GLY A 95 20.62 -5.82 1.85
CA GLY A 95 21.03 -4.77 2.79
C GLY A 95 20.10 -3.54 2.82
N ILE A 96 18.80 -3.72 2.57
CA ILE A 96 17.81 -2.65 2.60
C ILE A 96 17.38 -2.45 4.06
N SER A 97 18.09 -1.59 4.79
CA SER A 97 18.01 -1.49 6.25
C SER A 97 16.77 -0.76 6.78
N ASN A 98 16.09 0.01 5.94
CA ASN A 98 14.90 0.79 6.31
C ASN A 98 13.58 0.06 6.00
N VAL A 99 13.60 -1.24 5.74
CA VAL A 99 12.41 -2.06 5.45
C VAL A 99 12.33 -3.23 6.42
N SER A 100 11.15 -3.42 6.99
CA SER A 100 10.80 -4.57 7.82
C SER A 100 9.44 -5.13 7.41
N THR A 101 9.11 -6.35 7.85
CA THR A 101 7.85 -7.00 7.52
C THR A 101 7.01 -7.31 8.76
N TYR A 102 5.69 -7.27 8.61
CA TYR A 102 4.70 -7.66 9.61
C TYR A 102 3.78 -8.74 9.06
N ALA A 103 3.84 -9.92 9.69
CA ALA A 103 3.02 -11.08 9.32
C ALA A 103 1.73 -11.12 10.14
N GLY A 104 0.70 -10.39 9.72
CA GLY A 104 -0.54 -10.27 10.46
C GLY A 104 -1.65 -9.55 9.70
N ARG A 105 -2.75 -9.34 10.38
CA ARG A 105 -3.87 -8.58 9.84
C ARG A 105 -3.67 -7.09 10.06
N ILE A 106 -4.12 -6.27 9.12
CA ILE A 106 -4.03 -4.80 9.18
C ILE A 106 -4.80 -4.28 10.40
N GLU A 107 -5.95 -4.89 10.73
CA GLU A 107 -6.73 -4.53 11.91
C GLU A 107 -5.98 -4.81 13.23
N ASP A 108 -5.15 -5.86 13.28
CA ASP A 108 -4.32 -6.15 14.46
C ASP A 108 -3.21 -5.10 14.59
N LEU A 109 -2.53 -4.79 13.49
CA LEU A 109 -1.57 -3.69 13.43
C LEU A 109 -2.18 -2.36 13.88
N GLY A 110 -3.41 -2.04 13.45
CA GLY A 110 -4.10 -0.82 13.86
C GLY A 110 -4.40 -0.75 15.37
N ARG A 111 -4.45 -1.89 16.07
CA ARG A 111 -4.55 -1.94 17.55
C ARG A 111 -3.19 -1.78 18.21
N GLU A 112 -2.13 -2.33 17.59
CA GLU A 112 -0.77 -2.33 18.14
C GLU A 112 -0.06 -1.00 17.89
N MET A 113 -0.30 -0.37 16.75
CA MET A 113 0.38 0.86 16.29
C MET A 113 -0.62 1.93 15.82
N PRO A 114 -1.55 2.39 16.67
CA PRO A 114 -2.50 3.43 16.29
C PRO A 114 -1.79 4.77 16.03
N SER A 115 -2.23 5.49 15.00
CA SER A 115 -1.72 6.83 14.63
C SER A 115 -0.19 6.89 14.55
N HIS A 116 0.43 5.87 13.97
CA HIS A 116 1.88 5.73 13.92
C HIS A 116 2.49 6.16 12.59
N PHE A 117 1.77 6.00 11.47
CA PHE A 117 2.32 6.15 10.13
C PHE A 117 1.99 7.49 9.51
N ALA A 118 2.98 8.05 8.79
CA ALA A 118 2.83 9.22 7.93
C ALA A 118 2.17 8.88 6.61
N VAL A 119 2.41 7.66 6.11
CA VAL A 119 1.91 7.18 4.83
C VAL A 119 1.44 5.74 4.96
N ALA A 120 0.33 5.45 4.31
CA ALA A 120 -0.13 4.10 4.00
C ALA A 120 -0.32 3.97 2.49
N THR A 121 0.20 2.91 1.88
CA THR A 121 -0.15 2.54 0.50
C THR A 121 -0.99 1.28 0.47
N ALA A 122 -1.82 1.15 -0.55
CA ALA A 122 -2.55 -0.08 -0.83
C ALA A 122 -2.70 -0.28 -2.34
N ARG A 123 -2.28 -1.45 -2.83
CA ARG A 123 -2.42 -1.87 -4.21
C ARG A 123 -3.07 -3.25 -4.30
N ALA A 124 -4.12 -3.39 -5.12
CA ALA A 124 -4.83 -4.66 -5.37
C ALA A 124 -5.33 -5.40 -4.11
N LEU A 125 -5.61 -4.66 -3.03
CA LEU A 125 -6.00 -5.24 -1.74
C LEU A 125 -7.52 -5.29 -1.54
N SER A 126 -8.22 -4.17 -1.78
CA SER A 126 -9.66 -4.06 -1.55
C SER A 126 -10.27 -2.83 -2.25
N GLN A 127 -11.58 -2.62 -2.08
CA GLN A 127 -12.28 -1.40 -2.49
C GLN A 127 -11.91 -0.22 -1.58
N LEU A 128 -12.03 1.02 -2.10
CA LEU A 128 -11.67 2.26 -1.38
C LEU A 128 -12.30 2.37 0.01
N PRO A 129 -13.62 2.16 0.20
CA PRO A 129 -14.23 2.23 1.53
C PRO A 129 -13.56 1.32 2.56
N SER A 130 -13.18 0.11 2.13
CA SER A 130 -12.47 -0.84 2.99
C SER A 130 -11.04 -0.39 3.29
N LEU A 131 -10.34 0.16 2.29
CA LEU A 131 -8.98 0.68 2.46
C LEU A 131 -8.95 1.87 3.43
N MET A 132 -9.91 2.79 3.30
CA MET A 132 -10.08 3.92 4.22
C MET A 132 -10.27 3.44 5.66
N GLU A 133 -11.17 2.47 5.87
CA GLU A 133 -11.43 1.90 7.20
C GLU A 133 -10.19 1.24 7.81
N LEU A 134 -9.42 0.50 7.00
CA LEU A 134 -8.21 -0.18 7.45
C LEU A 134 -7.06 0.79 7.74
N ALA A 135 -6.90 1.83 6.92
CA ALA A 135 -5.79 2.78 7.04
C ALA A 135 -6.04 3.88 8.08
N SER A 136 -7.30 4.31 8.25
CA SER A 136 -7.63 5.43 9.15
C SER A 136 -7.05 5.30 10.56
N PRO A 137 -7.11 4.15 11.26
CA PRO A 137 -6.55 4.03 12.59
C PRO A 137 -5.01 3.98 12.63
N LEU A 138 -4.36 3.71 11.49
CA LEU A 138 -2.90 3.62 11.39
C LEU A 138 -2.24 4.99 11.17
N LEU A 139 -2.95 5.90 10.50
CA LEU A 139 -2.41 7.20 10.11
C LEU A 139 -2.55 8.22 11.23
N PHE A 140 -1.49 8.98 11.48
CA PHE A 140 -1.59 10.19 12.28
C PHE A 140 -2.17 11.36 11.47
N GLU A 141 -2.50 12.46 12.14
CA GLU A 141 -3.07 13.65 11.49
C GLU A 141 -2.16 14.18 10.39
N ARG A 142 -2.75 14.53 9.23
CA ARG A 142 -2.09 14.90 7.96
C ARG A 142 -1.39 13.74 7.24
N GLY A 143 -1.37 12.53 7.80
CA GLY A 143 -0.86 11.35 7.11
C GLY A 143 -1.69 11.01 5.86
N LEU A 144 -1.09 10.34 4.89
CA LEU A 144 -1.69 10.05 3.59
C LEU A 144 -1.98 8.56 3.41
N LEU A 145 -3.17 8.26 2.87
CA LEU A 145 -3.51 6.98 2.27
C LEU A 145 -3.43 7.11 0.75
N ILE A 146 -2.54 6.36 0.11
CA ILE A 146 -2.33 6.35 -1.34
C ILE A 146 -2.82 5.01 -1.90
N CYS A 147 -3.92 5.04 -2.65
CA CYS A 147 -4.54 3.84 -3.23
C CYS A 147 -4.24 3.73 -4.73
N TYR A 148 -3.64 2.62 -5.13
CA TYR A 148 -3.38 2.25 -6.52
C TYR A 148 -4.55 1.43 -7.06
N LYS A 149 -5.31 1.99 -7.97
CA LYS A 149 -6.48 1.35 -8.59
C LYS A 149 -6.25 1.15 -10.08
N SER A 150 -6.58 -0.04 -10.59
CA SER A 150 -6.62 -0.28 -12.05
C SER A 150 -7.88 0.28 -12.69
N HIS A 151 -8.96 0.28 -11.93
CA HIS A 151 -10.25 0.85 -12.29
C HIS A 151 -10.94 1.34 -11.04
N LEU A 152 -11.58 2.48 -11.12
CA LEU A 152 -12.40 3.05 -10.07
C LEU A 152 -13.78 3.37 -10.63
N SER A 153 -14.81 2.63 -10.21
CA SER A 153 -16.18 2.92 -10.60
C SER A 153 -16.73 4.13 -9.84
N ASP A 154 -17.69 4.83 -10.45
CA ASP A 154 -18.39 5.95 -9.81
C ASP A 154 -19.07 5.52 -8.50
N GLU A 155 -19.60 4.30 -8.44
CA GLU A 155 -20.21 3.75 -7.23
C GLU A 155 -19.19 3.61 -6.09
N GLU A 156 -18.03 2.98 -6.35
CA GLU A 156 -16.96 2.84 -5.37
C GLU A 156 -16.43 4.20 -4.93
N ARG A 157 -16.20 5.11 -5.88
CA ARG A 157 -15.76 6.48 -5.64
C ARG A 157 -16.72 7.25 -4.74
N ASN A 158 -18.01 7.30 -5.12
CA ASN A 158 -19.01 8.04 -4.38
C ASN A 158 -19.24 7.45 -2.98
N HIS A 159 -19.18 6.13 -2.84
CA HIS A 159 -19.22 5.48 -1.53
C HIS A 159 -18.03 5.89 -0.66
N ALA A 160 -16.80 5.88 -1.20
CA ALA A 160 -15.62 6.34 -0.47
C ALA A 160 -15.77 7.79 0.00
N LEU A 161 -16.17 8.70 -0.89
CA LEU A 161 -16.39 10.12 -0.56
C LEU A 161 -17.46 10.33 0.52
N SER A 162 -18.53 9.52 0.52
CA SER A 162 -19.57 9.58 1.55
C SER A 162 -19.08 9.20 2.96
N LEU A 163 -17.93 8.55 3.07
CA LEU A 163 -17.33 8.11 4.33
C LEU A 163 -16.22 9.03 4.84
N GLU A 164 -15.91 10.11 4.14
CA GLU A 164 -14.79 11.02 4.49
C GLU A 164 -14.86 11.47 5.96
N ASP A 165 -15.98 12.06 6.36
CA ASP A 165 -16.16 12.53 7.74
C ASP A 165 -16.15 11.40 8.74
N LYS A 166 -16.88 10.32 8.44
CA LYS A 166 -16.97 9.15 9.31
C LYS A 166 -15.63 8.49 9.62
N LEU A 167 -14.72 8.46 8.63
CA LEU A 167 -13.41 7.83 8.74
C LEU A 167 -12.28 8.84 8.98
N GLY A 168 -12.57 10.14 8.94
CA GLY A 168 -11.59 11.21 9.16
C GLY A 168 -10.53 11.29 8.05
N LEU A 169 -10.87 10.89 6.83
CA LEU A 169 -10.01 10.90 5.64
C LEU A 169 -10.66 11.70 4.53
N LYS A 170 -9.95 12.66 3.95
CA LYS A 170 -10.45 13.52 2.87
C LYS A 170 -9.66 13.30 1.60
N CYS A 171 -10.35 13.14 0.47
CA CYS A 171 -9.72 13.05 -0.84
C CYS A 171 -9.01 14.37 -1.18
N ILE A 172 -7.73 14.28 -1.54
CA ILE A 172 -6.90 15.41 -1.95
C ILE A 172 -6.38 15.29 -3.39
N HIS A 173 -6.24 14.05 -3.91
CA HIS A 173 -5.88 13.80 -5.31
C HIS A 173 -6.69 12.62 -5.87
N GLU A 174 -7.07 12.75 -7.12
CA GLU A 174 -7.67 11.70 -7.94
C GLU A 174 -7.14 11.87 -9.37
N ASP A 175 -6.10 11.10 -9.69
CA ASP A 175 -5.38 11.23 -10.95
C ASP A 175 -5.44 9.92 -11.74
N THR A 176 -5.69 10.01 -13.04
CA THR A 176 -5.68 8.86 -13.94
C THR A 176 -4.61 9.05 -15.01
N PHE A 177 -3.79 8.03 -15.20
CA PHE A 177 -2.71 8.02 -16.18
C PHE A 177 -2.48 6.61 -16.74
N THR A 178 -1.72 6.54 -17.82
CA THR A 178 -1.33 5.28 -18.46
C THR A 178 0.17 5.04 -18.25
N LEU A 179 0.55 3.81 -17.93
CA LEU A 179 1.95 3.41 -17.81
C LEU A 179 2.65 3.39 -19.18
N SER A 180 3.96 3.20 -19.18
CA SER A 180 4.80 3.24 -20.39
C SER A 180 4.45 2.18 -21.44
N ASP A 181 3.72 1.12 -21.08
CA ASP A 181 3.20 0.13 -22.04
C ASP A 181 2.08 0.69 -22.96
N GLY A 182 1.55 1.90 -22.68
CA GLY A 182 0.48 2.52 -23.44
C GLY A 182 -0.91 1.87 -23.27
N GLU A 183 -1.02 0.83 -22.44
CA GLU A 183 -2.24 0.02 -22.25
C GLU A 183 -2.72 0.03 -20.80
N THR A 184 -1.81 -0.06 -19.84
CA THR A 184 -2.15 -0.19 -18.41
C THR A 184 -2.51 1.16 -17.82
N THR A 185 -3.80 1.37 -17.57
CA THR A 185 -4.29 2.57 -16.88
C THR A 185 -4.26 2.40 -15.37
N ARG A 186 -3.91 3.47 -14.65
CA ARG A 186 -3.96 3.59 -13.20
C ARG A 186 -4.75 4.81 -12.77
N CYS A 187 -5.51 4.64 -11.69
CA CYS A 187 -6.09 5.73 -10.94
C CYS A 187 -5.42 5.77 -9.56
N MET A 188 -4.76 6.89 -9.26
CA MET A 188 -4.24 7.17 -7.93
C MET A 188 -5.29 7.94 -7.15
N PHE A 189 -5.76 7.36 -6.05
CA PHE A 189 -6.71 7.99 -5.16
C PHE A 189 -6.03 8.26 -3.83
N VAL A 190 -5.80 9.54 -3.51
CA VAL A 190 -5.03 9.95 -2.33
C VAL A 190 -5.92 10.65 -1.33
N MET A 191 -5.88 10.19 -0.10
CA MET A 191 -6.66 10.75 1.00
C MET A 191 -5.76 11.19 2.14
N GLN A 192 -6.10 12.32 2.75
CA GLN A 192 -5.39 12.86 3.90
C GLN A 192 -6.21 12.68 5.18
N LYS A 193 -5.55 12.21 6.23
CA LYS A 193 -6.11 12.17 7.58
C LYS A 193 -6.26 13.59 8.13
N PHE A 194 -7.49 14.02 8.44
CA PHE A 194 -7.76 15.37 8.95
C PHE A 194 -8.39 15.38 10.35
N LYS A 195 -8.91 14.26 10.81
CA LYS A 195 -9.46 14.07 12.17
C LYS A 195 -9.49 12.59 12.53
N ASP A 196 -9.77 12.27 13.78
CA ASP A 196 -10.09 10.91 14.19
C ASP A 196 -11.41 10.44 13.59
N ALA A 197 -11.51 9.12 13.37
CA ALA A 197 -12.76 8.53 12.90
C ALA A 197 -13.88 8.70 13.94
N GLU A 198 -15.10 8.99 13.46
CA GLU A 198 -16.30 9.09 14.30
C GLU A 198 -16.81 7.73 14.80
N VAL A 199 -16.26 6.66 14.26
CA VAL A 199 -16.58 5.27 14.61
C VAL A 199 -15.38 4.58 15.24
N LYS A 200 -15.64 3.64 16.15
CA LYS A 200 -14.56 2.88 16.78
C LYS A 200 -13.85 1.97 15.76
N LEU A 201 -12.58 2.23 15.52
CA LEU A 201 -11.70 1.48 14.65
C LEU A 201 -10.48 0.94 15.42
N PRO A 202 -9.86 -0.17 14.96
CA PRO A 202 -10.36 -1.10 13.93
C PRO A 202 -11.61 -1.85 14.39
N ARG A 203 -12.51 -2.16 13.46
CA ARG A 203 -13.59 -3.12 13.70
C ARG A 203 -13.03 -4.56 13.81
N LYS A 204 -13.91 -5.54 14.03
CA LYS A 204 -13.53 -6.97 14.04
C LYS A 204 -12.84 -7.34 12.73
N THR A 205 -11.75 -8.09 12.83
CA THR A 205 -10.93 -8.55 11.71
C THR A 205 -11.77 -9.15 10.56
N GLY A 206 -11.52 -8.66 9.36
CA GLY A 206 -12.21 -9.02 8.13
C GLY A 206 -13.55 -8.33 7.88
N LEU A 207 -14.07 -7.52 8.83
CA LEU A 207 -15.33 -6.80 8.60
C LEU A 207 -15.20 -5.67 7.57
N ALA A 208 -14.08 -4.96 7.54
CA ALA A 208 -13.83 -3.90 6.59
C ALA A 208 -14.04 -4.36 5.13
N GLN A 209 -13.59 -5.57 4.81
CA GLN A 209 -13.71 -6.14 3.46
C GLN A 209 -15.06 -6.83 3.22
N LYS A 210 -15.60 -7.55 4.22
CA LYS A 210 -16.84 -8.32 4.06
C LYS A 210 -18.10 -7.46 4.14
N ARG A 211 -18.06 -6.41 4.93
CA ARG A 211 -19.18 -5.48 5.19
C ARG A 211 -18.61 -4.07 5.39
N PRO A 212 -18.17 -3.39 4.30
CA PRO A 212 -17.72 -2.00 4.39
C PRO A 212 -18.76 -1.13 5.10
N LEU A 213 -18.28 -0.08 5.76
CA LEU A 213 -19.17 0.94 6.38
C LEU A 213 -20.05 1.58 5.30
N LYS A 214 -21.23 2.01 5.70
CA LYS A 214 -22.19 2.74 4.87
C LYS A 214 -22.32 4.16 5.37
#